data_5ab2acb0362d8f83ef1ff7dfed6c711e
#
_entry.id   5ab2acb0362d8f83ef1ff7dfed6c711e
#
_cell.length_a   1.000
_cell.length_b   1.000
_cell.length_c   1.000
_cell.angle_alpha   90.00
_cell.angle_beta   90.00
_cell.angle_gamma   90.00
#
_symmetry.space_group_name_H-M   'P 1'
#
loop_
_entity.id
_entity.type
_entity.pdbx_description
1 polymer ?
#
loop_
_entity_poly.entity_id
_entity_poly.type
_entity_poly.pdbx_seq_one_letter_code
_entity_poly.pdbx_strand_id
1 'polypeptide(L)'
;MGAGFKAAIVGVGSTNFAELYESPAIPRTAHSLAIDAFRAALLDSGLDKTAVDGLICVRISSYQQVAAEIGLPEVRMAYSLEGTGRMAGVAVQQAVSAIATGKAKTVAILYGNNGRSAGDTYGGKSDPHSPAAYDAMYGMTSPGAYVSMMYRRHQYEYGTPPHGLAALAINNRKNGALNEAAVFRKPISSDDYYASPYIAEPLRLLDYCMINDGGVCLIVAAADVARHLKHPPVHVLASATAGSFGAHYTSRDYFYPACQAVAREIRSQSKITHRDVDCAQIYDNFTPTILFSLEGFGFCPRGASGHWVQDGRIELNGELPINTSGGHTAEGYMQGFGLLAESVRQIQGRAGKRQVKNCELVQYICASPIVSSILFSR
;
A
#
# COMPACT_ATOMS: atom_id res chain seq x y z
N MET A 1 10.05 -27.81 14.01
CA MET A 1 8.59 -27.77 14.03
C MET A 1 8.19 -26.31 14.02
N GLY A 2 7.64 -25.82 12.92
CA GLY A 2 7.33 -24.41 12.73
C GLY A 2 6.27 -23.96 13.74
N ALA A 3 6.47 -22.80 14.32
CA ALA A 3 5.41 -22.10 15.04
C ALA A 3 4.25 -21.94 14.05
N GLY A 4 3.14 -22.63 14.27
CA GLY A 4 2.00 -22.61 13.38
C GLY A 4 1.51 -21.17 13.18
N PHE A 5 1.27 -20.77 11.95
CA PHE A 5 0.74 -19.45 11.61
C PHE A 5 -0.54 -19.19 12.41
N LYS A 6 -0.59 -18.07 13.12
CA LYS A 6 -1.72 -17.73 13.99
C LYS A 6 -2.87 -17.10 13.21
N ALA A 7 -2.57 -16.39 12.12
CA ALA A 7 -3.54 -15.66 11.31
C ALA A 7 -3.16 -15.65 9.83
N ALA A 8 -4.16 -15.59 8.98
CA ALA A 8 -4.03 -15.49 7.53
C ALA A 8 -5.06 -14.52 6.94
N ILE A 9 -4.73 -13.89 5.82
CA ILE A 9 -5.71 -13.18 5.03
C ILE A 9 -6.48 -14.21 4.19
N VAL A 10 -7.80 -14.18 4.30
CA VAL A 10 -8.70 -15.17 3.71
C VAL A 10 -9.65 -14.59 2.68
N GLY A 11 -9.77 -13.28 2.62
CA GLY A 11 -10.59 -12.57 1.65
C GLY A 11 -10.09 -11.17 1.38
N VAL A 12 -10.17 -10.77 0.12
CA VAL A 12 -9.85 -9.42 -0.34
C VAL A 12 -10.96 -8.88 -1.24
N GLY A 13 -11.39 -7.67 -0.97
CA GLY A 13 -12.38 -6.97 -1.77
C GLY A 13 -11.93 -5.57 -2.11
N SER A 14 -12.25 -5.11 -3.30
CA SER A 14 -12.03 -3.74 -3.72
C SER A 14 -13.15 -3.28 -4.64
N THR A 15 -13.45 -2.00 -4.63
CA THR A 15 -14.28 -1.38 -5.67
C THR A 15 -13.49 -1.33 -6.99
N ASN A 16 -14.17 -1.14 -8.10
CA ASN A 16 -13.52 -0.89 -9.38
C ASN A 16 -13.10 0.59 -9.46
N PHE A 17 -11.80 0.86 -9.34
CA PHE A 17 -11.30 2.23 -9.29
C PHE A 17 -11.43 2.96 -10.63
N ALA A 18 -11.28 2.23 -11.76
CA ALA A 18 -11.45 2.78 -13.10
C ALA A 18 -12.89 3.27 -13.31
N GLU A 19 -13.89 2.42 -13.02
CA GLU A 19 -15.29 2.79 -13.15
C GLU A 19 -15.66 4.01 -12.30
N LEU A 20 -15.20 4.05 -11.04
CA LEU A 20 -15.44 5.20 -10.15
C LEU A 20 -14.75 6.47 -10.65
N TYR A 21 -13.61 6.34 -11.32
CA TYR A 21 -12.86 7.47 -11.85
C TYR A 21 -13.51 8.04 -13.13
N GLU A 22 -13.99 7.17 -14.03
CA GLU A 22 -14.59 7.54 -15.31
C GLU A 22 -16.03 8.04 -15.18
N SER A 23 -16.79 7.49 -14.22
CA SER A 23 -18.21 7.79 -14.06
C SER A 23 -18.54 8.28 -12.63
N PRO A 24 -18.17 9.51 -12.27
CA PRO A 24 -18.45 10.04 -10.93
C PRO A 24 -19.95 10.42 -10.77
N ALA A 25 -20.87 9.71 -11.39
CA ALA A 25 -22.27 10.09 -11.58
C ALA A 25 -23.04 10.36 -10.26
N ILE A 26 -22.64 9.77 -9.14
CA ILE A 26 -23.23 10.04 -7.82
C ILE A 26 -22.09 10.12 -6.80
N PRO A 27 -21.91 11.24 -6.09
CA PRO A 27 -20.95 11.33 -5.01
C PRO A 27 -21.18 10.22 -3.99
N ARG A 28 -20.16 9.39 -3.78
CA ARG A 28 -20.22 8.30 -2.79
C ARG A 28 -19.44 8.70 -1.55
N THR A 29 -19.87 8.21 -0.41
CA THR A 29 -19.14 8.42 0.84
C THR A 29 -18.02 7.38 0.98
N ALA A 30 -16.99 7.73 1.72
CA ALA A 30 -15.94 6.76 2.08
C ALA A 30 -16.53 5.52 2.77
N HIS A 31 -17.57 5.69 3.59
CA HIS A 31 -18.32 4.59 4.22
C HIS A 31 -18.91 3.63 3.19
N SER A 32 -19.71 4.16 2.23
CA SER A 32 -20.39 3.30 1.25
C SER A 32 -19.40 2.53 0.37
N LEU A 33 -18.26 3.15 0.00
CA LEU A 33 -17.20 2.51 -0.76
C LEU A 33 -16.51 1.39 0.03
N ALA A 34 -16.27 1.62 1.32
CA ALA A 34 -15.69 0.60 2.20
C ALA A 34 -16.65 -0.58 2.42
N ILE A 35 -17.97 -0.32 2.55
CA ILE A 35 -18.98 -1.36 2.70
C ILE A 35 -19.09 -2.23 1.44
N ASP A 36 -19.00 -1.63 0.25
CA ASP A 36 -18.98 -2.42 -0.98
C ASP A 36 -17.73 -3.30 -1.08
N ALA A 37 -16.58 -2.77 -0.68
CA ALA A 37 -15.36 -3.57 -0.61
C ALA A 37 -15.47 -4.71 0.42
N PHE A 38 -16.14 -4.48 1.56
CA PHE A 38 -16.40 -5.52 2.54
C PHE A 38 -17.30 -6.64 1.98
N ARG A 39 -18.38 -6.28 1.29
CA ARG A 39 -19.26 -7.26 0.61
C ARG A 39 -18.48 -8.10 -0.40
N ALA A 40 -17.60 -7.45 -1.18
CA ALA A 40 -16.72 -8.15 -2.12
C ALA A 40 -15.74 -9.10 -1.40
N ALA A 41 -15.18 -8.70 -0.27
CA ALA A 41 -14.26 -9.52 0.52
C ALA A 41 -14.97 -10.74 1.17
N LEU A 42 -16.23 -10.59 1.61
CA LEU A 42 -17.04 -11.70 2.09
C LEU A 42 -17.32 -12.72 0.96
N LEU A 43 -17.71 -12.24 -0.22
CA LEU A 43 -17.91 -13.11 -1.39
C LEU A 43 -16.62 -13.82 -1.81
N ASP A 44 -15.49 -13.14 -1.71
CA ASP A 44 -14.18 -13.68 -2.00
C ASP A 44 -13.79 -14.80 -1.02
N SER A 45 -13.93 -14.56 0.26
CA SER A 45 -13.60 -15.54 1.32
C SER A 45 -14.60 -16.71 1.40
N GLY A 46 -15.86 -16.49 1.02
CA GLY A 46 -16.96 -17.41 1.26
C GLY A 46 -17.47 -17.43 2.72
N LEU A 47 -17.04 -16.47 3.53
CA LEU A 47 -17.52 -16.31 4.91
C LEU A 47 -18.89 -15.63 4.94
N ASP A 48 -19.73 -16.04 5.90
CA ASP A 48 -20.87 -15.24 6.30
C ASP A 48 -20.42 -14.07 7.18
N LYS A 49 -21.12 -12.94 7.11
CA LYS A 49 -20.80 -11.75 7.90
C LYS A 49 -20.83 -12.01 9.42
N THR A 50 -21.63 -12.97 9.88
CA THR A 50 -21.72 -13.37 11.30
C THR A 50 -20.44 -14.01 11.84
N ALA A 51 -19.55 -14.46 10.95
CA ALA A 51 -18.23 -14.94 11.34
C ALA A 51 -17.24 -13.82 11.71
N VAL A 52 -17.55 -12.56 11.33
CA VAL A 52 -16.71 -11.39 11.60
C VAL A 52 -17.00 -10.88 13.01
N ASP A 53 -16.02 -11.00 13.90
CA ASP A 53 -16.11 -10.59 15.31
C ASP A 53 -15.10 -9.47 15.67
N GLY A 54 -14.37 -8.95 14.70
CA GLY A 54 -13.48 -7.80 14.83
C GLY A 54 -13.60 -6.83 13.66
N LEU A 55 -13.53 -5.52 13.91
CA LEU A 55 -13.65 -4.47 12.92
C LEU A 55 -12.57 -3.40 13.11
N ILE A 56 -11.81 -3.13 12.06
CA ILE A 56 -10.85 -2.02 11.99
C ILE A 56 -11.22 -1.14 10.80
N CYS A 57 -11.61 0.10 11.07
CA CYS A 57 -11.90 1.09 10.05
C CYS A 57 -10.72 2.04 9.88
N VAL A 58 -10.26 2.25 8.64
CA VAL A 58 -9.16 3.16 8.34
C VAL A 58 -9.64 4.27 7.42
N ARG A 59 -9.37 5.52 7.77
CA ARG A 59 -9.90 6.73 7.11
C ARG A 59 -11.43 6.87 7.19
N ILE A 60 -12.08 6.07 7.96
CA ILE A 60 -13.53 6.12 8.20
C ILE A 60 -13.73 6.52 9.66
N SER A 61 -14.45 7.60 9.89
CA SER A 61 -14.56 8.24 11.21
C SER A 61 -15.39 7.44 12.22
N SER A 62 -16.35 6.65 11.77
CA SER A 62 -17.29 5.93 12.65
C SER A 62 -17.34 4.43 12.32
N TYR A 63 -16.63 3.63 13.11
CA TYR A 63 -16.77 2.18 13.05
C TYR A 63 -18.15 1.69 13.50
N GLN A 64 -18.83 2.43 14.41
CA GLN A 64 -20.17 2.10 14.86
C GLN A 64 -21.19 2.21 13.72
N GLN A 65 -21.11 3.27 12.92
CA GLN A 65 -21.97 3.43 11.75
C GLN A 65 -21.71 2.30 10.73
N VAL A 66 -20.44 1.98 10.46
CA VAL A 66 -20.09 0.88 9.56
C VAL A 66 -20.64 -0.45 10.08
N ALA A 67 -20.46 -0.76 11.36
CA ALA A 67 -20.99 -2.00 11.98
C ALA A 67 -22.52 -2.10 11.86
N ALA A 68 -23.21 -0.98 12.09
CA ALA A 68 -24.67 -0.92 11.97
C ALA A 68 -25.15 -1.11 10.52
N GLU A 69 -24.52 -0.42 9.55
CA GLU A 69 -24.87 -0.50 8.13
C GLU A 69 -24.57 -1.89 7.53
N ILE A 70 -23.49 -2.55 7.95
CA ILE A 70 -23.18 -3.93 7.57
C ILE A 70 -24.11 -4.92 8.26
N GLY A 71 -24.65 -4.54 9.41
CA GLY A 71 -25.48 -5.40 10.26
C GLY A 71 -24.65 -6.49 10.92
N LEU A 72 -23.52 -6.13 11.52
CA LEU A 72 -22.76 -7.03 12.38
C LEU A 72 -23.49 -7.20 13.71
N PRO A 73 -23.83 -8.45 14.11
CA PRO A 73 -24.65 -8.66 15.30
C PRO A 73 -23.89 -8.34 16.58
N GLU A 74 -22.64 -8.75 16.64
CA GLU A 74 -21.74 -8.53 17.77
C GLU A 74 -20.30 -8.40 17.27
N VAL A 75 -19.55 -7.50 17.85
CA VAL A 75 -18.10 -7.38 17.64
C VAL A 75 -17.37 -7.42 18.97
N ARG A 76 -16.33 -8.22 19.07
CA ARG A 76 -15.48 -8.33 20.25
C ARG A 76 -14.45 -7.22 20.33
N MET A 77 -14.17 -6.61 19.17
CA MET A 77 -13.20 -5.54 19.04
C MET A 77 -13.58 -4.63 17.86
N ALA A 78 -13.63 -3.32 18.08
CA ALA A 78 -13.81 -2.35 16.99
C ALA A 78 -13.12 -1.02 17.30
N TYR A 79 -12.47 -0.42 16.29
CA TYR A 79 -11.90 0.92 16.38
C TYR A 79 -11.61 1.51 15.00
N SER A 80 -11.37 2.82 14.96
CA SER A 80 -10.93 3.53 13.77
C SER A 80 -9.46 3.91 13.89
N LEU A 81 -8.73 3.83 12.79
CA LEU A 81 -7.39 4.33 12.61
C LEU A 81 -7.38 5.55 11.69
N GLU A 82 -6.39 6.42 11.89
CA GLU A 82 -6.21 7.57 11.00
C GLU A 82 -5.96 7.13 9.55
N GLY A 83 -6.37 7.97 8.60
CA GLY A 83 -6.22 7.69 7.17
C GLY A 83 -4.88 8.16 6.63
N THR A 84 -3.81 7.44 6.93
CA THR A 84 -2.48 7.67 6.34
C THR A 84 -1.91 6.37 5.80
N GLY A 85 -1.07 6.44 4.75
CA GLY A 85 -0.53 5.26 4.08
C GLY A 85 0.24 4.30 5.00
N ARG A 86 0.89 4.86 6.02
CA ARG A 86 1.59 4.09 7.04
C ARG A 86 0.69 3.16 7.84
N MET A 87 -0.61 3.47 7.95
CA MET A 87 -1.55 2.72 8.78
C MET A 87 -2.05 1.43 8.12
N ALA A 88 -1.85 1.22 6.82
CA ALA A 88 -2.26 -0.02 6.16
C ALA A 88 -1.55 -1.25 6.76
N GLY A 89 -0.21 -1.21 6.86
CA GLY A 89 0.54 -2.28 7.51
C GLY A 89 0.23 -2.42 9.00
N VAL A 90 0.05 -1.29 9.71
CA VAL A 90 -0.32 -1.28 11.14
C VAL A 90 -1.68 -1.94 11.35
N ALA A 91 -2.68 -1.68 10.49
CA ALA A 91 -4.00 -2.30 10.60
C ALA A 91 -3.93 -3.83 10.51
N VAL A 92 -3.12 -4.37 9.59
CA VAL A 92 -2.89 -5.82 9.49
C VAL A 92 -2.21 -6.36 10.75
N GLN A 93 -1.17 -5.67 11.26
CA GLN A 93 -0.51 -6.07 12.52
C GLN A 93 -1.47 -6.11 13.70
N GLN A 94 -2.37 -5.13 13.81
CA GLN A 94 -3.38 -5.08 14.87
C GLN A 94 -4.36 -6.25 14.75
N ALA A 95 -4.82 -6.58 13.54
CA ALA A 95 -5.69 -7.72 13.29
C ALA A 95 -5.00 -9.04 13.69
N VAL A 96 -3.76 -9.24 13.25
CA VAL A 96 -2.95 -10.43 13.62
C VAL A 96 -2.75 -10.52 15.13
N SER A 97 -2.43 -9.40 15.79
CA SER A 97 -2.26 -9.35 17.25
C SER A 97 -3.56 -9.68 18.00
N ALA A 98 -4.69 -9.14 17.53
CA ALA A 98 -6.00 -9.44 18.13
C ALA A 98 -6.36 -10.93 18.04
N ILE A 99 -6.09 -11.55 16.91
CA ILE A 99 -6.30 -12.98 16.70
C ILE A 99 -5.33 -13.80 17.57
N ALA A 100 -4.04 -13.45 17.57
CA ALA A 100 -3.03 -14.16 18.33
C ALA A 100 -3.27 -14.12 19.85
N THR A 101 -3.95 -13.09 20.35
CA THR A 101 -4.31 -12.92 21.78
C THR A 101 -5.74 -13.37 22.10
N GLY A 102 -6.47 -13.93 21.13
CA GLY A 102 -7.84 -14.42 21.32
C GLY A 102 -8.91 -13.32 21.50
N LYS A 103 -8.57 -12.07 21.20
CA LYS A 103 -9.52 -10.93 21.25
C LYS A 103 -10.55 -11.00 20.13
N ALA A 104 -10.18 -11.55 18.98
CA ALA A 104 -11.07 -11.83 17.86
C ALA A 104 -10.61 -13.12 17.16
N LYS A 105 -11.49 -13.72 16.35
CA LYS A 105 -11.17 -14.85 15.47
C LYS A 105 -11.14 -14.43 14.00
N THR A 106 -11.95 -13.46 13.62
CA THR A 106 -12.04 -12.96 12.24
C THR A 106 -12.17 -11.44 12.26
N VAL A 107 -11.20 -10.75 11.72
CA VAL A 107 -11.14 -9.28 11.70
C VAL A 107 -11.31 -8.78 10.28
N ALA A 108 -12.30 -7.93 10.06
CA ALA A 108 -12.43 -7.16 8.83
C ALA A 108 -11.70 -5.82 8.97
N ILE A 109 -10.81 -5.53 8.03
CA ILE A 109 -10.12 -4.25 7.92
C ILE A 109 -10.69 -3.51 6.73
N LEU A 110 -11.38 -2.39 6.96
CA LEU A 110 -12.05 -1.61 5.93
C LEU A 110 -11.35 -0.29 5.72
N TYR A 111 -11.09 0.03 4.48
CA TYR A 111 -10.60 1.33 4.03
C TYR A 111 -11.56 1.93 3.03
N GLY A 112 -11.85 3.23 3.15
CA GLY A 112 -12.65 3.99 2.20
C GLY A 112 -12.09 5.37 1.94
N ASN A 113 -12.15 5.80 0.70
CA ASN A 113 -11.70 7.11 0.25
C ASN A 113 -12.62 7.64 -0.85
N ASN A 114 -13.10 8.87 -0.70
CA ASN A 114 -13.88 9.59 -1.70
C ASN A 114 -13.26 10.97 -2.03
N GLY A 115 -11.93 11.04 -1.96
CA GLY A 115 -11.21 12.31 -2.10
C GLY A 115 -11.46 13.02 -3.44
N ARG A 116 -11.60 12.26 -4.55
CA ARG A 116 -11.89 12.84 -5.87
C ARG A 116 -13.28 13.47 -5.92
N SER A 117 -14.31 12.74 -5.53
CA SER A 117 -15.69 13.25 -5.52
C SER A 117 -15.92 14.33 -4.46
N ALA A 118 -15.14 14.32 -3.39
CA ALA A 118 -15.14 15.37 -2.36
C ALA A 118 -14.35 16.63 -2.77
N GLY A 119 -13.65 16.60 -3.91
CA GLY A 119 -12.87 17.76 -4.40
C GLY A 119 -11.53 17.95 -3.65
N ASP A 120 -10.96 16.89 -3.11
CA ASP A 120 -9.62 16.95 -2.51
C ASP A 120 -8.59 17.37 -3.56
N THR A 121 -7.61 18.16 -3.13
CA THR A 121 -6.49 18.62 -3.97
C THR A 121 -5.16 18.32 -3.28
N TYR A 122 -4.11 18.11 -4.07
CA TYR A 122 -2.76 18.08 -3.54
C TYR A 122 -2.24 19.51 -3.33
N GLY A 123 -2.02 19.85 -2.05
CA GLY A 123 -1.49 21.17 -1.69
C GLY A 123 -2.52 22.28 -1.66
N GLY A 124 -2.05 23.50 -1.46
CA GLY A 124 -2.89 24.70 -1.41
C GLY A 124 -3.63 24.94 -0.10
N LYS A 125 -3.68 23.96 0.79
CA LYS A 125 -4.26 24.11 2.13
C LYS A 125 -3.13 24.13 3.16
N SER A 126 -3.04 25.18 3.95
CA SER A 126 -2.19 25.22 5.15
C SER A 126 -3.09 25.20 6.39
N ASP A 127 -2.79 24.30 7.30
CA ASP A 127 -3.37 24.36 8.64
C ASP A 127 -2.46 25.24 9.49
N PRO A 128 -2.91 26.43 9.95
CA PRO A 128 -2.10 27.33 10.77
C PRO A 128 -1.71 26.73 12.13
N HIS A 129 -2.40 25.67 12.57
CA HIS A 129 -2.09 24.95 13.79
C HIS A 129 -1.17 23.75 13.57
N SER A 130 -0.82 23.46 12.31
CA SER A 130 0.13 22.39 11.98
C SER A 130 1.56 22.81 12.35
N PRO A 131 2.41 21.89 12.84
CA PRO A 131 3.85 22.12 12.92
C PRO A 131 4.49 22.54 11.60
N ALA A 132 3.86 22.21 10.47
CA ALA A 132 4.28 22.58 9.12
C ALA A 132 3.70 23.92 8.64
N ALA A 133 3.07 24.74 9.49
CA ALA A 133 2.45 26.00 9.10
C ALA A 133 3.44 26.97 8.42
N TYR A 134 4.67 27.02 8.92
CA TYR A 134 5.73 27.84 8.33
C TYR A 134 6.16 27.34 6.95
N ASP A 135 6.14 26.04 6.71
CA ASP A 135 6.54 25.44 5.44
C ASP A 135 5.63 25.89 4.31
N ALA A 136 4.33 26.06 4.58
CA ALA A 136 3.35 26.52 3.61
C ALA A 136 3.66 27.94 3.08
N MET A 137 4.25 28.79 3.90
CA MET A 137 4.67 30.14 3.49
C MET A 137 5.78 30.12 2.43
N TYR A 138 6.54 29.03 2.35
CA TYR A 138 7.60 28.79 1.38
C TYR A 138 7.17 27.86 0.25
N GLY A 139 5.86 27.66 0.06
CA GLY A 139 5.30 26.82 -1.02
C GLY A 139 5.30 25.32 -0.73
N MET A 140 5.69 24.88 0.46
CA MET A 140 5.72 23.48 0.88
C MET A 140 4.33 23.03 1.35
N THR A 141 3.36 23.04 0.44
CA THR A 141 1.95 22.78 0.77
C THR A 141 1.50 21.34 0.53
N SER A 142 2.41 20.47 0.10
CA SER A 142 2.07 19.06 -0.16
C SER A 142 3.22 18.11 0.21
N PRO A 143 2.91 16.84 0.55
CA PRO A 143 3.94 15.81 0.74
C PRO A 143 4.88 15.64 -0.46
N GLY A 144 4.40 15.91 -1.68
CA GLY A 144 5.21 15.84 -2.89
C GLY A 144 6.35 16.85 -2.92
N ALA A 145 6.14 18.05 -2.38
CA ALA A 145 7.18 19.07 -2.26
C ALA A 145 8.31 18.58 -1.31
N TYR A 146 7.96 17.96 -0.19
CA TYR A 146 8.95 17.37 0.73
C TYR A 146 9.73 16.22 0.09
N VAL A 147 9.05 15.30 -0.60
CA VAL A 147 9.71 14.18 -1.28
C VAL A 147 10.60 14.67 -2.43
N SER A 148 10.22 15.75 -3.13
CA SER A 148 11.06 16.35 -4.17
C SER A 148 12.39 16.87 -3.60
N MET A 149 12.36 17.52 -2.42
CA MET A 149 13.58 17.95 -1.73
C MET A 149 14.44 16.76 -1.29
N MET A 150 13.83 15.72 -0.73
CA MET A 150 14.56 14.49 -0.37
C MET A 150 15.22 13.88 -1.62
N TYR A 151 14.49 13.78 -2.73
CA TYR A 151 15.06 13.20 -3.96
C TYR A 151 16.13 14.09 -4.57
N ARG A 152 15.98 15.43 -4.57
CA ARG A 152 17.04 16.35 -5.02
C ARG A 152 18.32 16.17 -4.18
N ARG A 153 18.17 16.01 -2.88
CA ARG A 153 19.29 15.71 -2.00
C ARG A 153 19.94 14.36 -2.32
N HIS A 154 19.14 13.33 -2.58
CA HIS A 154 19.62 12.01 -2.96
C HIS A 154 20.41 12.06 -4.28
N GLN A 155 19.94 12.85 -5.25
CA GLN A 155 20.70 13.12 -6.48
C GLN A 155 22.05 13.78 -6.19
N TYR A 156 22.08 14.74 -5.28
CA TYR A 156 23.31 15.43 -4.91
C TYR A 156 24.32 14.53 -4.18
N GLU A 157 23.82 13.73 -3.22
CA GLU A 157 24.68 12.87 -2.38
C GLU A 157 25.22 11.65 -3.14
N TYR A 158 24.43 11.09 -4.05
CA TYR A 158 24.74 9.81 -4.69
C TYR A 158 24.86 9.88 -6.22
N GLY A 159 24.61 11.02 -6.83
CA GLY A 159 24.60 11.13 -8.30
C GLY A 159 23.44 10.37 -8.95
N THR A 160 22.33 10.17 -8.25
CA THR A 160 21.19 9.36 -8.72
C THR A 160 20.63 9.90 -10.03
N PRO A 161 20.58 9.08 -11.08
CA PRO A 161 20.12 9.55 -12.38
C PRO A 161 18.60 9.73 -12.44
N PRO A 162 18.08 10.71 -13.18
CA PRO A 162 16.63 10.95 -13.29
C PRO A 162 15.88 9.83 -14.00
N HIS A 163 16.56 9.01 -14.83
CA HIS A 163 15.91 7.92 -15.56
C HIS A 163 15.42 6.77 -14.64
N GLY A 164 15.90 6.69 -13.39
CA GLY A 164 15.37 5.75 -12.40
C GLY A 164 13.89 5.99 -12.09
N LEU A 165 13.46 7.25 -12.00
CA LEU A 165 12.05 7.57 -11.81
C LEU A 165 11.22 7.24 -13.04
N ALA A 166 11.73 7.51 -14.25
CA ALA A 166 11.05 7.15 -15.49
C ALA A 166 10.79 5.64 -15.57
N ALA A 167 11.79 4.81 -15.22
CA ALA A 167 11.64 3.34 -15.21
C ALA A 167 10.51 2.89 -14.28
N LEU A 168 10.38 3.48 -13.10
CA LEU A 168 9.32 3.17 -12.14
C LEU A 168 7.94 3.59 -12.66
N ALA A 169 7.80 4.81 -13.18
CA ALA A 169 6.55 5.30 -13.73
C ALA A 169 6.09 4.46 -14.94
N ILE A 170 7.01 4.09 -15.83
CA ILE A 170 6.75 3.24 -16.99
C ILE A 170 6.34 1.85 -16.54
N ASN A 171 7.04 1.24 -15.57
CA ASN A 171 6.69 -0.07 -15.02
C ASN A 171 5.29 -0.08 -14.44
N ASN A 172 4.94 0.90 -13.60
CA ASN A 172 3.61 1.00 -13.02
C ASN A 172 2.52 1.12 -14.09
N ARG A 173 2.76 1.90 -15.17
CA ARG A 173 1.81 2.00 -16.29
C ARG A 173 1.71 0.73 -17.11
N LYS A 174 2.82 -0.02 -17.32
CA LYS A 174 2.79 -1.35 -17.93
C LYS A 174 1.92 -2.31 -17.11
N ASN A 175 2.11 -2.34 -15.80
CA ASN A 175 1.35 -3.19 -14.88
C ASN A 175 -0.13 -2.77 -14.81
N GLY A 176 -0.41 -1.46 -14.72
CA GLY A 176 -1.77 -0.91 -14.76
C GLY A 176 -2.53 -1.27 -16.04
N ALA A 177 -1.84 -1.34 -17.19
CA ALA A 177 -2.45 -1.75 -18.46
C ALA A 177 -2.97 -3.19 -18.45
N LEU A 178 -2.43 -4.03 -17.58
CA LEU A 178 -2.85 -5.44 -17.38
C LEU A 178 -3.93 -5.57 -16.31
N ASN A 179 -4.32 -4.48 -15.64
CA ASN A 179 -5.27 -4.45 -14.52
C ASN A 179 -6.56 -3.73 -14.93
N GLU A 180 -7.65 -4.47 -15.07
CA GLU A 180 -8.94 -3.92 -15.50
C GLU A 180 -9.53 -2.91 -14.51
N ALA A 181 -9.16 -2.99 -13.23
CA ALA A 181 -9.59 -2.04 -12.20
C ALA A 181 -8.69 -0.79 -12.10
N ALA A 182 -7.58 -0.74 -12.83
CA ALA A 182 -6.65 0.39 -12.76
C ALA A 182 -7.20 1.62 -13.47
N VAL A 183 -7.04 2.78 -12.83
CA VAL A 183 -7.46 4.08 -13.36
C VAL A 183 -6.68 4.43 -14.62
N PHE A 184 -5.37 4.27 -14.61
CA PHE A 184 -4.52 4.59 -15.76
C PHE A 184 -3.99 3.33 -16.43
N ARG A 185 -4.64 2.94 -17.52
CA ARG A 185 -4.37 1.70 -18.27
C ARG A 185 -3.58 1.92 -19.55
N LYS A 186 -3.28 3.17 -19.92
CA LYS A 186 -2.46 3.46 -21.09
C LYS A 186 -0.98 3.37 -20.73
N PRO A 187 -0.20 2.49 -21.38
CA PRO A 187 1.26 2.50 -21.24
C PRO A 187 1.86 3.85 -21.64
N ILE A 188 3.00 4.19 -21.09
CA ILE A 188 3.76 5.38 -21.41
C ILE A 188 5.19 5.03 -21.83
N SER A 189 5.77 5.87 -22.66
CA SER A 189 7.19 5.82 -23.05
C SER A 189 8.06 6.70 -22.16
N SER A 190 9.37 6.62 -22.34
CA SER A 190 10.33 7.55 -21.72
C SER A 190 10.07 8.99 -22.17
N ASP A 191 9.74 9.20 -23.47
CA ASP A 191 9.45 10.53 -24.00
C ASP A 191 8.17 11.09 -23.37
N ASP A 192 7.12 10.30 -23.18
CA ASP A 192 5.90 10.71 -22.46
C ASP A 192 6.23 11.13 -21.02
N TYR A 193 7.12 10.38 -20.34
CA TYR A 193 7.54 10.74 -18.99
C TYR A 193 8.23 12.10 -18.96
N TYR A 194 9.23 12.31 -19.83
CA TYR A 194 10.00 13.57 -19.85
C TYR A 194 9.21 14.77 -20.41
N ALA A 195 8.18 14.54 -21.23
CA ALA A 195 7.27 15.57 -21.67
C ALA A 195 6.25 15.99 -20.59
N SER A 196 6.06 15.19 -19.53
CA SER A 196 5.11 15.52 -18.48
C SER A 196 5.60 16.69 -17.62
N PRO A 197 4.70 17.58 -17.16
CA PRO A 197 5.10 18.79 -16.44
C PRO A 197 5.69 18.47 -15.06
N TYR A 198 6.60 19.32 -14.60
CA TYR A 198 7.02 19.34 -13.21
C TYR A 198 5.89 19.84 -12.30
N ILE A 199 5.68 19.15 -11.19
CA ILE A 199 4.77 19.58 -10.11
C ILE A 199 5.59 20.24 -8.99
N ALA A 200 6.62 19.57 -8.52
CA ALA A 200 7.65 20.12 -7.64
C ALA A 200 8.99 19.53 -8.10
N GLU A 201 9.80 20.33 -8.82
CA GLU A 201 11.05 19.85 -9.41
C GLU A 201 11.98 19.22 -8.36
N PRO A 202 12.52 17.98 -8.59
CA PRO A 202 12.60 17.29 -9.87
C PRO A 202 11.44 16.32 -10.17
N LEU A 203 10.36 16.30 -9.39
CA LEU A 203 9.24 15.38 -9.61
C LEU A 203 8.26 15.92 -10.65
N ARG A 204 7.90 15.05 -11.58
CA ARG A 204 6.93 15.27 -12.63
C ARG A 204 5.54 14.76 -12.23
N LEU A 205 4.51 15.13 -12.99
CA LEU A 205 3.13 14.65 -12.78
C LEU A 205 3.06 13.11 -12.69
N LEU A 206 3.84 12.41 -13.50
CA LEU A 206 3.85 10.94 -13.54
C LEU A 206 4.57 10.28 -12.35
N ASP A 207 5.20 11.08 -11.50
CA ASP A 207 5.80 10.63 -10.23
C ASP A 207 4.81 10.64 -9.06
N TYR A 208 3.62 11.20 -9.25
CA TYR A 208 2.62 11.40 -8.21
C TYR A 208 1.56 10.30 -8.23
N CYS A 209 1.15 9.84 -7.04
CA CYS A 209 -0.09 9.10 -6.91
C CYS A 209 -1.29 9.99 -7.28
N MET A 210 -2.37 9.37 -7.68
CA MET A 210 -3.58 10.08 -8.07
C MET A 210 -4.50 10.39 -6.89
N ILE A 211 -5.46 11.29 -7.09
CA ILE A 211 -6.63 11.43 -6.22
C ILE A 211 -7.77 10.69 -6.88
N ASN A 212 -8.26 9.64 -6.24
CA ASN A 212 -9.37 8.82 -6.72
C ASN A 212 -10.28 8.38 -5.58
N ASP A 213 -11.44 7.88 -5.94
CA ASP A 213 -12.38 7.25 -5.00
C ASP A 213 -12.18 5.75 -5.00
N GLY A 214 -12.48 5.12 -3.86
CA GLY A 214 -12.44 3.67 -3.76
C GLY A 214 -12.56 3.14 -2.35
N GLY A 215 -12.80 1.85 -2.27
CA GLY A 215 -12.78 1.07 -1.03
C GLY A 215 -11.96 -0.20 -1.19
N VAL A 216 -11.32 -0.62 -0.11
CA VAL A 216 -10.62 -1.91 -0.03
C VAL A 216 -10.95 -2.55 1.33
N CYS A 217 -11.16 -3.85 1.33
CA CYS A 217 -11.33 -4.64 2.53
C CYS A 217 -10.43 -5.87 2.52
N LEU A 218 -9.84 -6.15 3.67
CA LEU A 218 -9.10 -7.38 3.94
C LEU A 218 -9.79 -8.11 5.09
N ILE A 219 -10.00 -9.42 4.95
CA ILE A 219 -10.49 -10.27 6.03
C ILE A 219 -9.33 -11.13 6.52
N VAL A 220 -8.97 -10.93 7.78
CA VAL A 220 -7.91 -11.68 8.47
C VAL A 220 -8.59 -12.66 9.43
N ALA A 221 -8.26 -13.93 9.35
CA ALA A 221 -8.86 -14.96 10.18
C ALA A 221 -7.81 -15.82 10.90
N ALA A 222 -8.23 -16.42 12.01
CA ALA A 222 -7.43 -17.41 12.70
C ALA A 222 -7.18 -18.65 11.83
N ALA A 223 -6.07 -19.34 12.03
CA ALA A 223 -5.65 -20.44 11.18
C ALA A 223 -6.64 -21.62 11.13
N ASP A 224 -7.41 -21.84 12.20
CA ASP A 224 -8.45 -22.87 12.25
C ASP A 224 -9.66 -22.51 11.37
N VAL A 225 -10.05 -21.24 11.32
CA VAL A 225 -11.09 -20.72 10.42
C VAL A 225 -10.63 -20.77 8.97
N ALA A 226 -9.37 -20.39 8.71
CA ALA A 226 -8.82 -20.24 7.37
C ALA A 226 -8.75 -21.53 6.54
N ARG A 227 -8.63 -22.71 7.19
CA ARG A 227 -8.38 -24.00 6.52
C ARG A 227 -9.49 -24.50 5.61
N HIS A 228 -10.72 -24.04 5.81
CA HIS A 228 -11.91 -24.58 5.14
C HIS A 228 -12.54 -23.61 4.15
N LEU A 229 -11.82 -22.53 3.80
CA LEU A 229 -12.35 -21.48 2.95
C LEU A 229 -12.07 -21.71 1.46
N LYS A 230 -12.74 -20.91 0.63
CA LYS A 230 -12.78 -21.02 -0.84
C LYS A 230 -11.39 -20.95 -1.50
N HIS A 231 -10.52 -20.10 -0.95
CA HIS A 231 -9.18 -19.88 -1.49
C HIS A 231 -8.11 -20.27 -0.48
N PRO A 232 -6.90 -20.67 -0.93
CA PRO A 232 -5.79 -20.90 -0.04
C PRO A 232 -5.54 -19.67 0.85
N PRO A 233 -5.38 -19.86 2.17
CA PRO A 233 -5.07 -18.76 3.08
C PRO A 233 -3.70 -18.16 2.75
N VAL A 234 -3.58 -16.85 2.87
CA VAL A 234 -2.30 -16.13 2.74
C VAL A 234 -1.78 -15.80 4.13
N HIS A 235 -0.74 -16.49 4.54
CA HIS A 235 -0.18 -16.35 5.87
C HIS A 235 0.58 -15.04 6.05
N VAL A 236 0.39 -14.38 7.19
CA VAL A 236 1.25 -13.28 7.62
C VAL A 236 2.44 -13.89 8.35
N LEU A 237 3.53 -14.09 7.61
CA LEU A 237 4.74 -14.76 8.10
C LEU A 237 5.52 -13.87 9.08
N ALA A 238 5.62 -12.60 8.77
CA ALA A 238 6.26 -11.60 9.63
C ALA A 238 5.64 -10.22 9.40
N SER A 239 5.68 -9.39 10.43
CA SER A 239 5.26 -8.00 10.31
C SER A 239 6.01 -7.11 11.30
N ALA A 240 6.39 -5.91 10.88
CA ALA A 240 7.10 -4.98 11.73
C ALA A 240 6.78 -3.53 11.39
N THR A 241 6.93 -2.66 12.39
CA THR A 241 6.74 -1.21 12.28
C THR A 241 7.82 -0.51 13.10
N ALA A 242 8.40 0.54 12.54
CA ALA A 242 9.33 1.43 13.25
C ALA A 242 9.23 2.85 12.69
N GLY A 243 9.65 3.84 13.48
CA GLY A 243 9.68 5.23 13.04
C GLY A 243 9.43 6.20 14.18
N SER A 244 9.21 7.46 13.82
CA SER A 244 8.94 8.54 14.76
C SER A 244 7.60 9.18 14.45
N PHE A 245 6.71 9.22 15.42
CA PHE A 245 5.43 9.91 15.31
C PHE A 245 5.56 11.44 15.18
N GLY A 246 6.69 12.00 15.57
CA GLY A 246 7.00 13.42 15.41
C GLY A 246 7.72 13.76 14.11
N ALA A 247 8.03 12.77 13.27
CA ALA A 247 8.75 13.00 12.02
C ALA A 247 7.81 13.52 10.93
N HIS A 248 8.24 14.58 10.24
CA HIS A 248 7.63 15.06 9.02
C HIS A 248 7.98 14.15 7.83
N TYR A 249 7.37 14.44 6.68
CA TYR A 249 7.71 13.76 5.43
C TYR A 249 9.16 14.00 4.98
N THR A 250 9.84 15.03 5.46
CA THR A 250 11.27 15.24 5.23
C THR A 250 12.09 14.41 6.21
N SER A 251 12.99 13.61 5.69
CA SER A 251 13.96 12.86 6.47
C SER A 251 15.36 13.12 5.92
N ARG A 252 16.32 13.32 6.82
CA ARG A 252 17.73 13.53 6.42
C ARG A 252 18.42 12.26 5.94
N ASP A 253 17.84 11.12 6.25
CA ASP A 253 18.40 9.79 6.00
C ASP A 253 17.43 8.88 5.24
N TYR A 254 16.45 9.46 4.52
CA TYR A 254 15.52 8.77 3.63
C TYR A 254 14.73 7.64 4.33
N PHE A 255 14.49 7.77 5.63
CA PHE A 255 13.88 6.76 6.50
C PHE A 255 14.73 5.48 6.68
N TYR A 256 16.01 5.46 6.28
CA TYR A 256 16.84 4.26 6.33
C TYR A 256 16.96 3.62 7.72
N PRO A 257 17.15 4.35 8.84
CA PRO A 257 17.21 3.72 10.15
C PRO A 257 15.95 2.94 10.49
N ALA A 258 14.76 3.50 10.19
CA ALA A 258 13.49 2.84 10.43
C ALA A 258 13.31 1.65 9.46
N CYS A 259 13.61 1.80 8.17
CA CYS A 259 13.60 0.72 7.19
C CYS A 259 14.49 -0.45 7.62
N GLN A 260 15.71 -0.18 8.06
CA GLN A 260 16.66 -1.19 8.54
C GLN A 260 16.18 -1.86 9.82
N ALA A 261 15.55 -1.12 10.75
CA ALA A 261 14.98 -1.70 11.96
C ALA A 261 13.84 -2.67 11.61
N VAL A 262 12.93 -2.26 10.73
CA VAL A 262 11.84 -3.10 10.23
C VAL A 262 12.37 -4.32 9.48
N ALA A 263 13.35 -4.15 8.58
CA ALA A 263 13.96 -5.26 7.84
C ALA A 263 14.62 -6.30 8.77
N ARG A 264 15.34 -5.83 9.80
CA ARG A 264 15.91 -6.73 10.82
C ARG A 264 14.85 -7.49 11.58
N GLU A 265 13.75 -6.84 11.96
CA GLU A 265 12.66 -7.48 12.69
C GLU A 265 11.93 -8.52 11.82
N ILE A 266 11.61 -8.20 10.56
CA ILE A 266 11.05 -9.15 9.58
C ILE A 266 11.94 -10.39 9.47
N ARG A 267 13.26 -10.19 9.30
CA ARG A 267 14.22 -11.29 9.23
C ARG A 267 14.31 -12.09 10.54
N SER A 268 14.23 -11.41 11.68
CA SER A 268 14.24 -12.09 12.99
C SER A 268 13.06 -13.04 13.14
N GLN A 269 11.87 -12.62 12.72
CA GLN A 269 10.63 -13.40 12.81
C GLN A 269 10.59 -14.54 11.79
N SER A 270 10.96 -14.28 10.51
CA SER A 270 10.74 -15.20 9.40
C SER A 270 11.96 -16.04 9.01
N LYS A 271 13.17 -15.55 9.31
CA LYS A 271 14.45 -16.03 8.76
C LYS A 271 14.62 -15.79 7.25
N ILE A 272 13.68 -15.11 6.62
CA ILE A 272 13.68 -14.74 5.20
C ILE A 272 14.51 -13.47 5.00
N THR A 273 15.20 -13.40 3.87
CA THR A 273 15.98 -12.23 3.42
C THR A 273 15.32 -11.58 2.20
N HIS A 274 15.76 -10.37 1.84
CA HIS A 274 15.29 -9.71 0.62
C HIS A 274 15.53 -10.53 -0.66
N ARG A 275 16.50 -11.46 -0.66
CA ARG A 275 16.83 -12.32 -1.81
C ARG A 275 15.83 -13.45 -2.04
N ASP A 276 15.05 -13.76 -1.01
CA ASP A 276 14.06 -14.84 -1.05
C ASP A 276 12.68 -14.33 -1.48
N VAL A 277 12.52 -12.99 -1.64
CA VAL A 277 11.25 -12.35 -1.98
C VAL A 277 10.99 -12.44 -3.48
N ASP A 278 9.87 -13.04 -3.87
CA ASP A 278 9.48 -13.22 -5.28
C ASP A 278 8.85 -11.96 -5.89
N CYS A 279 8.23 -11.12 -5.06
CA CYS A 279 7.52 -9.92 -5.50
C CYS A 279 7.46 -8.90 -4.36
N ALA A 280 7.62 -7.62 -4.66
CA ALA A 280 7.50 -6.54 -3.70
C ALA A 280 6.37 -5.57 -4.05
N GLN A 281 5.49 -5.30 -3.10
CA GLN A 281 4.46 -4.29 -3.21
C GLN A 281 4.88 -3.10 -2.35
N ILE A 282 5.44 -2.08 -3.00
CA ILE A 282 6.10 -0.94 -2.34
C ILE A 282 5.22 0.30 -2.47
N TYR A 283 4.97 0.94 -1.34
CA TYR A 283 4.19 2.17 -1.24
C TYR A 283 4.82 3.29 -2.08
N ASP A 284 4.10 3.73 -3.08
CA ASP A 284 4.53 4.66 -4.12
C ASP A 284 3.60 5.88 -4.20
N ASN A 285 3.38 6.57 -3.07
CA ASN A 285 2.73 7.88 -3.13
C ASN A 285 3.49 8.85 -4.05
N PHE A 286 4.79 8.65 -4.16
CA PHE A 286 5.69 9.27 -5.14
C PHE A 286 6.75 8.25 -5.56
N THR A 287 7.18 8.26 -6.82
CA THR A 287 8.17 7.30 -7.33
C THR A 287 9.47 7.23 -6.51
N PRO A 288 10.06 8.35 -5.98
CA PRO A 288 11.27 8.25 -5.16
C PRO A 288 11.12 7.40 -3.89
N THR A 289 9.91 7.26 -3.35
CA THR A 289 9.70 6.45 -2.13
C THR A 289 9.99 4.97 -2.38
N ILE A 290 9.84 4.49 -3.62
CA ILE A 290 10.28 3.15 -4.01
C ILE A 290 11.80 3.04 -3.91
N LEU A 291 12.54 4.02 -4.44
CA LEU A 291 14.01 4.02 -4.40
C LEU A 291 14.52 3.99 -2.96
N PHE A 292 13.97 4.84 -2.10
CA PHE A 292 14.33 4.88 -0.67
C PHE A 292 13.99 3.56 0.05
N SER A 293 12.88 2.93 -0.33
CA SER A 293 12.48 1.62 0.21
C SER A 293 13.47 0.53 -0.18
N LEU A 294 13.84 0.45 -1.45
CA LEU A 294 14.79 -0.55 -1.96
C LEU A 294 16.14 -0.47 -1.26
N GLU A 295 16.67 0.74 -1.07
CA GLU A 295 17.92 0.97 -0.36
C GLU A 295 17.80 0.71 1.14
N GLY A 296 16.71 1.23 1.75
CA GLY A 296 16.49 1.11 3.18
C GLY A 296 16.26 -0.33 3.66
N PHE A 297 15.64 -1.17 2.83
CA PHE A 297 15.43 -2.60 3.11
C PHE A 297 16.57 -3.49 2.63
N GLY A 298 17.56 -2.92 1.90
CA GLY A 298 18.76 -3.62 1.46
C GLY A 298 18.61 -4.46 0.21
N PHE A 299 17.61 -4.19 -0.64
CA PHE A 299 17.51 -4.80 -1.97
C PHE A 299 18.65 -4.35 -2.88
N CYS A 300 19.14 -3.14 -2.67
CA CYS A 300 20.32 -2.62 -3.33
C CYS A 300 21.15 -1.74 -2.36
N PRO A 301 22.43 -1.46 -2.68
CA PRO A 301 23.24 -0.52 -1.91
C PRO A 301 22.66 0.90 -1.92
N ARG A 302 22.98 1.69 -0.90
CA ARG A 302 22.59 3.10 -0.83
C ARG A 302 23.13 3.87 -2.04
N GLY A 303 22.28 4.71 -2.64
CA GLY A 303 22.60 5.48 -3.83
C GLY A 303 22.54 4.70 -5.14
N ALA A 304 22.33 3.38 -5.10
CA ALA A 304 22.35 2.53 -6.29
C ALA A 304 20.94 2.29 -6.89
N SER A 305 19.86 2.63 -6.17
CA SER A 305 18.49 2.27 -6.56
C SER A 305 18.08 2.81 -7.93
N GLY A 306 18.49 4.04 -8.28
CA GLY A 306 18.18 4.64 -9.57
C GLY A 306 18.74 3.88 -10.78
N HIS A 307 19.90 3.24 -10.63
CA HIS A 307 20.46 2.32 -11.62
C HIS A 307 19.86 0.91 -11.48
N TRP A 308 19.65 0.48 -10.24
CA TRP A 308 19.18 -0.87 -9.95
C TRP A 308 17.81 -1.18 -10.55
N VAL A 309 16.90 -0.20 -10.63
CA VAL A 309 15.56 -0.39 -11.20
C VAL A 309 15.51 -0.45 -12.74
N GLN A 310 16.66 -0.37 -13.41
CA GLN A 310 16.76 -0.40 -14.87
C GLN A 310 16.74 -1.83 -15.43
N ASP A 311 16.81 -1.92 -16.74
CA ASP A 311 17.03 -3.15 -17.52
C ASP A 311 16.00 -4.24 -17.28
N GLY A 312 14.73 -3.84 -17.02
CA GLY A 312 13.62 -4.76 -16.80
C GLY A 312 13.61 -5.51 -15.47
N ARG A 313 14.55 -5.20 -14.56
CA ARG A 313 14.71 -5.89 -13.27
C ARG A 313 13.44 -5.92 -12.43
N ILE A 314 12.66 -4.84 -12.47
CA ILE A 314 11.42 -4.65 -11.69
C ILE A 314 10.14 -5.05 -12.44
N GLU A 315 10.26 -5.48 -13.69
CA GLU A 315 9.12 -5.90 -14.52
C GLU A 315 8.59 -7.27 -14.07
N LEU A 316 7.41 -7.68 -14.52
CA LEU A 316 6.74 -8.94 -14.11
C LEU A 316 7.59 -10.19 -14.26
N ASN A 317 8.51 -10.21 -15.24
CA ASN A 317 9.44 -11.32 -15.47
C ASN A 317 10.87 -10.98 -15.04
N GLY A 318 11.05 -9.88 -14.33
CA GLY A 318 12.36 -9.42 -13.85
C GLY A 318 12.80 -10.14 -12.58
N GLU A 319 13.93 -9.68 -12.04
CA GLU A 319 14.52 -10.24 -10.81
C GLU A 319 13.63 -10.00 -9.57
N LEU A 320 13.03 -8.80 -9.46
CA LEU A 320 12.10 -8.44 -8.40
C LEU A 320 10.91 -7.66 -8.98
N PRO A 321 9.83 -8.30 -9.38
CA PRO A 321 8.62 -7.62 -9.80
C PRO A 321 8.08 -6.66 -8.73
N ILE A 322 7.82 -5.40 -9.10
CA ILE A 322 7.35 -4.36 -8.17
C ILE A 322 5.97 -3.82 -8.61
N ASN A 323 5.07 -3.63 -7.65
CA ASN A 323 3.77 -2.97 -7.84
C ASN A 323 3.00 -3.54 -9.04
N THR A 324 2.80 -4.84 -9.02
CA THR A 324 2.26 -5.61 -10.13
C THR A 324 0.85 -5.22 -10.55
N SER A 325 0.08 -4.56 -9.69
CA SER A 325 -1.24 -4.01 -10.05
C SER A 325 -1.19 -2.65 -10.75
N GLY A 326 -0.02 -1.99 -10.77
CA GLY A 326 0.17 -0.63 -11.23
C GLY A 326 0.44 0.38 -10.12
N GLY A 327 0.37 -0.06 -8.86
CA GLY A 327 0.65 0.79 -7.71
C GLY A 327 -0.27 2.00 -7.57
N HIS A 328 0.13 2.96 -6.76
CA HIS A 328 -0.65 4.18 -6.52
C HIS A 328 -0.62 5.17 -7.67
N THR A 329 0.35 5.04 -8.59
CA THR A 329 0.49 5.94 -9.73
C THR A 329 -0.26 5.47 -10.96
N ALA A 330 -0.80 4.24 -10.98
CA ALA A 330 -1.58 3.73 -12.11
C ALA A 330 -2.86 2.99 -11.68
N GLU A 331 -2.84 2.10 -10.68
CA GLU A 331 -4.04 1.39 -10.24
C GLU A 331 -5.02 2.32 -9.50
N GLY A 332 -4.58 2.90 -8.39
CA GLY A 332 -5.40 3.76 -7.54
C GLY A 332 -4.75 4.01 -6.18
N TYR A 333 -4.86 5.22 -5.67
CA TYR A 333 -4.29 5.60 -4.38
C TYR A 333 -5.21 5.22 -3.22
N MET A 334 -5.04 4.02 -2.72
CA MET A 334 -5.76 3.47 -1.56
C MET A 334 -4.88 3.38 -0.31
N GLN A 335 -3.93 4.27 -0.16
CA GLN A 335 -3.02 4.38 1.00
C GLN A 335 -2.37 3.04 1.41
N GLY A 336 -1.99 2.21 0.43
CA GLY A 336 -1.35 0.91 0.63
C GLY A 336 -2.29 -0.29 0.64
N PHE A 337 -3.60 -0.10 0.83
CA PHE A 337 -4.54 -1.23 0.88
C PHE A 337 -4.69 -1.95 -0.45
N GLY A 338 -4.61 -1.25 -1.59
CA GLY A 338 -4.56 -1.88 -2.92
C GLY A 338 -3.34 -2.79 -3.08
N LEU A 339 -2.18 -2.33 -2.61
CA LEU A 339 -0.93 -3.10 -2.62
C LEU A 339 -1.02 -4.36 -1.74
N LEU A 340 -1.66 -4.26 -0.56
CA LEU A 340 -1.92 -5.42 0.31
C LEU A 340 -2.87 -6.41 -0.38
N ALA A 341 -3.93 -5.94 -1.02
CA ALA A 341 -4.86 -6.79 -1.76
C ALA A 341 -4.17 -7.49 -2.94
N GLU A 342 -3.30 -6.78 -3.66
CA GLU A 342 -2.49 -7.38 -4.73
C GLU A 342 -1.51 -8.42 -4.20
N SER A 343 -0.86 -8.18 -3.05
CA SER A 343 0.00 -9.17 -2.40
C SER A 343 -0.72 -10.50 -2.19
N VAL A 344 -1.96 -10.44 -1.71
CA VAL A 344 -2.79 -11.62 -1.49
C VAL A 344 -3.13 -12.32 -2.81
N ARG A 345 -3.53 -11.56 -3.84
CA ARG A 345 -3.86 -12.11 -5.16
C ARG A 345 -2.67 -12.79 -5.82
N GLN A 346 -1.47 -12.24 -5.66
CA GLN A 346 -0.23 -12.82 -6.17
C GLN A 346 0.07 -14.17 -5.52
N ILE A 347 0.04 -14.27 -4.18
CA ILE A 347 0.26 -15.52 -3.45
C ILE A 347 -0.79 -16.59 -3.80
N GLN A 348 -2.04 -16.19 -4.01
CA GLN A 348 -3.12 -17.10 -4.37
C GLN A 348 -3.13 -17.53 -5.83
N GLY A 349 -2.23 -16.99 -6.68
CA GLY A 349 -2.23 -17.26 -8.12
C GLY A 349 -3.42 -16.66 -8.87
N ARG A 350 -4.00 -15.56 -8.36
CA ARG A 350 -5.25 -14.94 -8.82
C ARG A 350 -5.05 -13.54 -9.42
N ALA A 351 -3.83 -13.14 -9.69
CA ALA A 351 -3.54 -11.83 -10.27
C ALA A 351 -3.79 -11.76 -11.80
N GLY A 352 -4.24 -12.83 -12.43
CA GLY A 352 -4.56 -12.87 -13.87
C GLY A 352 -3.33 -12.60 -14.73
N LYS A 353 -3.45 -11.65 -15.67
CA LYS A 353 -2.33 -11.26 -16.57
C LYS A 353 -1.12 -10.68 -15.86
N ARG A 354 -1.28 -10.27 -14.60
CA ARG A 354 -0.22 -9.68 -13.75
C ARG A 354 0.47 -10.71 -12.87
N GLN A 355 0.10 -11.99 -12.98
CA GLN A 355 0.60 -13.04 -12.12
C GLN A 355 2.11 -13.23 -12.27
N VAL A 356 2.84 -13.06 -11.20
CA VAL A 356 4.26 -13.42 -11.09
C VAL A 356 4.37 -14.94 -11.00
N LYS A 357 5.25 -15.50 -11.81
CA LYS A 357 5.43 -16.96 -11.88
C LYS A 357 6.02 -17.49 -10.56
N ASN A 358 5.44 -18.56 -10.01
CA ASN A 358 5.89 -19.23 -8.79
C ASN A 358 6.00 -18.27 -7.58
N CYS A 359 5.06 -17.34 -7.44
CA CYS A 359 5.05 -16.36 -6.37
C CYS A 359 4.58 -16.99 -5.06
N GLU A 360 5.49 -17.24 -4.15
CA GLU A 360 5.24 -17.83 -2.83
C GLU A 360 5.50 -16.86 -1.67
N LEU A 361 6.37 -15.86 -1.89
CA LEU A 361 6.75 -14.85 -0.91
C LEU A 361 6.56 -13.44 -1.48
N VAL A 362 5.66 -12.66 -0.88
CA VAL A 362 5.45 -11.25 -1.25
C VAL A 362 5.72 -10.35 -0.06
N GLN A 363 6.52 -9.32 -0.26
CA GLN A 363 6.79 -8.33 0.75
C GLN A 363 6.06 -7.01 0.45
N TYR A 364 5.17 -6.60 1.35
CA TYR A 364 4.63 -5.25 1.39
C TYR A 364 5.58 -4.33 2.17
N ILE A 365 5.85 -3.13 1.63
CA ILE A 365 6.72 -2.13 2.24
C ILE A 365 6.07 -0.75 2.13
N CYS A 366 6.02 -0.02 3.25
CA CYS A 366 5.69 1.40 3.27
C CYS A 366 6.80 2.16 3.98
N ALA A 367 7.65 2.87 3.23
CA ALA A 367 8.63 3.78 3.77
C ALA A 367 8.04 5.20 3.87
N SER A 368 7.86 5.67 5.09
CA SER A 368 7.28 6.95 5.47
C SER A 368 7.79 7.32 6.86
N PRO A 369 7.38 8.41 7.49
CA PRO A 369 7.75 8.70 8.88
C PRO A 369 7.55 7.53 9.85
N ILE A 370 6.53 6.71 9.62
CA ILE A 370 6.40 5.39 10.23
C ILE A 370 6.54 4.35 9.12
N VAL A 371 7.61 3.59 9.15
CA VAL A 371 7.86 2.49 8.23
C VAL A 371 7.09 1.26 8.70
N SER A 372 6.39 0.59 7.79
CA SER A 372 5.77 -0.70 8.04
C SER A 372 6.08 -1.70 6.95
N SER A 373 6.19 -2.96 7.30
CA SER A 373 6.35 -4.05 6.33
C SER A 373 5.65 -5.31 6.81
N ILE A 374 5.15 -6.07 5.84
CA ILE A 374 4.54 -7.37 6.05
C ILE A 374 5.13 -8.33 5.03
N LEU A 375 5.52 -9.50 5.49
CA LEU A 375 5.92 -10.62 4.65
C LEU A 375 4.78 -11.62 4.61
N PHE A 376 4.27 -11.87 3.40
CA PHE A 376 3.23 -12.83 3.12
C PHE A 376 3.81 -14.10 2.52
N SER A 377 3.20 -15.23 2.86
CA SER A 377 3.53 -16.53 2.25
C SER A 377 2.27 -17.34 1.96
N ARG A 378 2.46 -18.32 1.10
CA ARG A 378 1.48 -19.34 0.83
C ARG A 378 1.26 -20.29 2.01
#